data_cbed771f44bf8db7dd08001b15aa62ca
#
_entry.id   cbed771f44bf8db7dd08001b15aa62ca
#
_cell.length_a   1.000
_cell.length_b   1.000
_cell.length_c   1.000
_cell.angle_alpha   90.00
_cell.angle_beta   90.00
_cell.angle_gamma   90.00
#
_symmetry.space_group_name_H-M   'P 1'
#
loop_
_entity.id
_entity.type
_entity.pdbx_description
1 polymer ?
#
loop_
_entity_poly.entity_id
_entity_poly.type
_entity_poly.pdbx_seq_one_letter_code
_entity_poly.pdbx_strand_id
1 'polypeptide(L)'
;MATQIDFTLSNKVAVITGGAAGIGLSIAQMFIEKGAKVALLDRSEQVEQVAHRLNSAVGIWCDVSSEESVKQAVHSVIEEFDRIDILVNCAGIVALAPAESLSLEDWNKTLSVNLTGTFLLCQQVGQHMLQRGQGKIINLASQAGIVALPEHIAYCASKAAIINMTKVMALEWGPKGLQINAISPTIVMTDLGKKAWEGEKGEQMKAQIPARRFAEPEEIAAAAVFLASAAADMINGHNLVIDGGYTIQ
;
A
#
# COMPACT_ATOMS: atom_id res chain seq x y z
N MET A 1 -32.11 -10.09 0.24
CA MET A 1 -31.75 -9.48 -1.05
C MET A 1 -30.41 -10.06 -1.45
N ALA A 2 -30.22 -10.50 -2.68
CA ALA A 2 -28.91 -10.95 -3.14
C ALA A 2 -27.97 -9.72 -3.15
N THR A 3 -26.80 -9.83 -2.52
CA THR A 3 -25.78 -8.80 -2.54
C THR A 3 -25.29 -8.69 -3.99
N GLN A 4 -25.51 -7.55 -4.61
CA GLN A 4 -24.93 -7.30 -5.92
C GLN A 4 -23.42 -7.12 -5.73
N ILE A 5 -22.65 -8.12 -6.14
CA ILE A 5 -21.19 -8.09 -6.07
C ILE A 5 -20.70 -7.31 -7.28
N ASP A 6 -20.12 -6.15 -7.04
CA ASP A 6 -19.47 -5.34 -8.06
C ASP A 6 -18.10 -4.80 -7.55
N PHE A 7 -17.36 -4.16 -8.43
CA PHE A 7 -16.07 -3.56 -8.15
C PHE A 7 -16.14 -2.03 -8.05
N THR A 8 -17.33 -1.48 -7.85
CA THR A 8 -17.50 -0.03 -7.70
C THR A 8 -16.98 0.45 -6.35
N LEU A 9 -16.41 1.63 -6.33
CA LEU A 9 -16.02 2.37 -5.13
C LEU A 9 -16.82 3.66 -5.01
N SER A 10 -17.98 3.73 -5.66
CA SER A 10 -18.85 4.91 -5.63
C SER A 10 -19.21 5.31 -4.21
N ASN A 11 -19.12 6.60 -3.91
CA ASN A 11 -19.35 7.18 -2.58
C ASN A 11 -18.38 6.70 -1.49
N LYS A 12 -17.23 6.11 -1.84
CA LYS A 12 -16.16 5.78 -0.90
C LYS A 12 -15.12 6.89 -0.86
N VAL A 13 -14.53 7.07 0.31
CA VAL A 13 -13.37 7.94 0.52
C VAL A 13 -12.16 7.06 0.81
N ALA A 14 -11.13 7.19 0.00
CA ALA A 14 -9.89 6.43 0.12
C ALA A 14 -8.71 7.33 0.49
N VAL A 15 -7.92 6.90 1.46
CA VAL A 15 -6.62 7.49 1.80
C VAL A 15 -5.53 6.60 1.23
N ILE A 16 -4.58 7.17 0.50
CA ILE A 16 -3.49 6.44 -0.14
C ILE A 16 -2.16 7.11 0.23
N THR A 17 -1.30 6.41 0.96
CA THR A 17 0.05 6.90 1.27
C THR A 17 1.04 6.57 0.15
N GLY A 18 2.06 7.41 -0.06
CA GLY A 18 2.92 7.29 -1.23
C GLY A 18 2.15 7.55 -2.53
N GLY A 19 1.12 8.40 -2.46
CA GLY A 19 0.15 8.60 -3.54
C GLY A 19 0.62 9.52 -4.67
N ALA A 20 1.75 10.19 -4.52
CA ALA A 20 2.22 11.15 -5.53
C ALA A 20 2.91 10.48 -6.73
N ALA A 21 3.26 9.18 -6.66
CA ALA A 21 3.98 8.49 -7.72
C ALA A 21 3.74 6.97 -7.72
N GLY A 22 4.18 6.29 -8.76
CA GLY A 22 4.31 4.84 -8.85
C GLY A 22 3.02 4.08 -8.56
N ILE A 23 3.13 3.03 -7.72
CA ILE A 23 1.99 2.16 -7.39
C ILE A 23 0.86 2.94 -6.72
N GLY A 24 1.18 3.83 -5.75
CA GLY A 24 0.18 4.62 -5.04
C GLY A 24 -0.62 5.53 -5.96
N LEU A 25 0.04 6.17 -6.92
CA LEU A 25 -0.63 7.00 -7.92
C LEU A 25 -1.52 6.17 -8.86
N SER A 26 -1.05 5.02 -9.32
CA SER A 26 -1.85 4.12 -10.16
C SER A 26 -3.09 3.60 -9.42
N ILE A 27 -2.97 3.26 -8.13
CA ILE A 27 -4.11 2.90 -7.30
C ILE A 27 -5.10 4.07 -7.19
N ALA A 28 -4.61 5.29 -6.96
CA ALA A 28 -5.45 6.48 -6.86
C ALA A 28 -6.25 6.72 -8.14
N GLN A 29 -5.60 6.66 -9.30
CA GLN A 29 -6.24 6.82 -10.60
C GLN A 29 -7.36 5.79 -10.79
N MET A 30 -7.07 4.51 -10.56
CA MET A 30 -8.05 3.44 -10.73
C MET A 30 -9.19 3.54 -9.71
N PHE A 31 -8.93 3.97 -8.47
CA PHE A 31 -9.98 4.20 -7.47
C PHE A 31 -10.94 5.31 -7.89
N ILE A 32 -10.41 6.40 -8.46
CA ILE A 32 -11.21 7.50 -9.01
C ILE A 32 -12.06 7.02 -10.18
N GLU A 33 -11.49 6.22 -11.10
CA GLU A 33 -12.24 5.60 -12.20
C GLU A 33 -13.38 4.70 -11.72
N LYS A 34 -13.24 4.09 -10.53
CA LYS A 34 -14.29 3.30 -9.87
C LYS A 34 -15.25 4.13 -9.01
N GLY A 35 -15.11 5.46 -9.00
CA GLY A 35 -16.04 6.40 -8.37
C GLY A 35 -15.68 6.80 -6.94
N ALA A 36 -14.48 6.51 -6.45
CA ALA A 36 -14.01 6.98 -5.14
C ALA A 36 -13.58 8.45 -5.18
N LYS A 37 -13.69 9.13 -4.02
CA LYS A 37 -12.92 10.32 -3.69
C LYS A 37 -11.61 9.88 -3.04
N VAL A 38 -10.50 10.54 -3.34
CA VAL A 38 -9.17 10.10 -2.90
C VAL A 38 -8.41 11.22 -2.20
N ALA A 39 -7.80 10.90 -1.03
CA ALA A 39 -6.78 11.72 -0.41
C ALA A 39 -5.41 11.08 -0.64
N LEU A 40 -4.51 11.78 -1.32
CA LEU A 40 -3.12 11.40 -1.51
C LEU A 40 -2.30 11.93 -0.34
N LEU A 41 -1.67 11.04 0.42
CA LEU A 41 -0.71 11.42 1.44
C LEU A 41 0.70 11.10 0.93
N ASP A 42 1.57 12.11 0.87
CA ASP A 42 2.94 11.92 0.40
C ASP A 42 3.87 12.97 1.03
N ARG A 43 5.15 12.61 1.16
CA ARG A 43 6.19 13.55 1.60
C ARG A 43 6.68 14.46 0.46
N SER A 44 6.29 14.20 -0.77
CA SER A 44 6.58 15.06 -1.91
C SER A 44 5.85 16.38 -1.78
N GLU A 45 6.56 17.49 -1.93
CA GLU A 45 5.96 18.84 -2.03
C GLU A 45 5.03 18.99 -3.26
N GLN A 46 5.12 18.06 -4.20
CA GLN A 46 4.29 18.04 -5.40
C GLN A 46 2.94 17.32 -5.21
N VAL A 47 2.66 16.76 -4.03
CA VAL A 47 1.45 15.95 -3.79
C VAL A 47 0.16 16.70 -4.13
N GLU A 48 0.08 17.98 -3.78
CA GLU A 48 -1.08 18.84 -4.13
C GLU A 48 -1.22 19.02 -5.65
N GLN A 49 -0.11 19.26 -6.35
CA GLN A 49 -0.13 19.42 -7.81
C GLN A 49 -0.51 18.12 -8.52
N VAL A 50 -0.06 16.98 -7.98
CA VAL A 50 -0.45 15.66 -8.51
C VAL A 50 -1.94 15.45 -8.31
N ALA A 51 -2.48 15.73 -7.13
CA ALA A 51 -3.90 15.59 -6.83
C ALA A 51 -4.77 16.51 -7.73
N HIS A 52 -4.34 17.74 -7.96
CA HIS A 52 -5.05 18.67 -8.88
C HIS A 52 -5.17 18.18 -10.32
N ARG A 53 -4.30 17.28 -10.77
CA ARG A 53 -4.39 16.65 -12.10
C ARG A 53 -5.39 15.49 -12.12
N LEU A 54 -5.82 15.05 -10.96
CA LEU A 54 -6.80 13.98 -10.79
C LEU A 54 -8.14 14.60 -10.39
N ASN A 55 -9.18 14.29 -11.13
CA ASN A 55 -10.53 14.67 -10.71
C ASN A 55 -10.87 13.91 -9.41
N SER A 56 -11.52 14.54 -8.44
CA SER A 56 -11.94 13.91 -7.18
C SER A 56 -10.80 13.51 -6.24
N ALA A 57 -9.68 14.22 -6.25
CA ALA A 57 -8.56 14.00 -5.34
C ALA A 57 -8.13 15.27 -4.61
N VAL A 58 -7.62 15.09 -3.37
CA VAL A 58 -6.89 16.11 -2.60
C VAL A 58 -5.50 15.58 -2.29
N GLY A 59 -4.51 16.47 -2.27
CA GLY A 59 -3.14 16.17 -1.88
C GLY A 59 -2.83 16.76 -0.51
N ILE A 60 -2.26 15.98 0.38
CA ILE A 60 -1.88 16.41 1.73
C ILE A 60 -0.45 15.95 1.98
N TRP A 61 0.41 16.90 2.33
CA TRP A 61 1.78 16.56 2.73
C TRP A 61 1.76 15.74 4.02
N CYS A 62 2.49 14.60 4.02
CA CYS A 62 2.56 13.72 5.17
C CYS A 62 3.86 12.94 5.20
N ASP A 63 4.62 13.07 6.29
CA ASP A 63 5.69 12.14 6.64
C ASP A 63 5.10 11.02 7.50
N VAL A 64 4.96 9.83 6.90
CA VAL A 64 4.37 8.66 7.58
C VAL A 64 5.20 8.18 8.77
N SER A 65 6.49 8.54 8.87
CA SER A 65 7.35 8.19 9.99
C SER A 65 7.16 9.09 11.22
N SER A 66 6.38 10.18 11.09
CA SER A 66 6.05 11.12 12.16
C SER A 66 4.61 10.93 12.64
N GLU A 67 4.44 10.55 13.90
CA GLU A 67 3.11 10.38 14.51
C GLU A 67 2.27 11.67 14.43
N GLU A 68 2.89 12.81 14.68
CA GLU A 68 2.20 14.11 14.63
C GLU A 68 1.75 14.44 13.20
N SER A 69 2.63 14.23 12.20
CA SER A 69 2.28 14.44 10.79
C SER A 69 1.13 13.53 10.34
N VAL A 70 1.13 12.26 10.77
CA VAL A 70 0.06 11.32 10.47
C VAL A 70 -1.27 11.76 11.10
N LYS A 71 -1.27 12.18 12.37
CA LYS A 71 -2.48 12.70 13.06
C LYS A 71 -3.06 13.90 12.32
N GLN A 72 -2.22 14.86 11.97
CA GLN A 72 -2.64 16.08 11.26
C GLN A 72 -3.21 15.73 9.87
N ALA A 73 -2.53 14.88 9.11
CA ALA A 73 -2.99 14.48 7.78
C ALA A 73 -4.33 13.73 7.84
N VAL A 74 -4.50 12.78 8.77
CA VAL A 74 -5.78 12.06 8.93
C VAL A 74 -6.90 13.01 9.36
N HIS A 75 -6.61 13.95 10.25
CA HIS A 75 -7.58 14.98 10.66
C HIS A 75 -8.03 15.82 9.46
N SER A 76 -7.11 16.32 8.64
CA SER A 76 -7.44 17.08 7.44
C SER A 76 -8.29 16.29 6.43
N VAL A 77 -8.05 14.98 6.28
CA VAL A 77 -8.91 14.12 5.44
C VAL A 77 -10.33 14.03 5.99
N ILE A 78 -10.46 13.90 7.32
CA ILE A 78 -11.79 13.82 7.96
C ILE A 78 -12.51 15.16 7.86
N GLU A 79 -11.82 16.30 8.00
CA GLU A 79 -12.41 17.63 7.79
C GLU A 79 -12.89 17.83 6.35
N GLU A 80 -12.16 17.34 5.34
CA GLU A 80 -12.50 17.49 3.93
C GLU A 80 -13.66 16.59 3.48
N PHE A 81 -13.71 15.35 3.98
CA PHE A 81 -14.63 14.33 3.45
C PHE A 81 -15.60 13.75 4.46
N ASP A 82 -15.56 14.14 5.74
CA ASP A 82 -16.34 13.64 6.87
C ASP A 82 -16.13 12.15 7.20
N ARG A 83 -15.39 11.41 6.37
CA ARG A 83 -15.22 9.95 6.51
C ARG A 83 -13.98 9.43 5.80
N ILE A 84 -13.53 8.24 6.26
CA ILE A 84 -12.55 7.42 5.56
C ILE A 84 -13.12 6.00 5.49
N ASP A 85 -13.24 5.43 4.30
CA ASP A 85 -13.77 4.08 4.06
C ASP A 85 -12.67 3.08 3.71
N ILE A 86 -11.60 3.56 3.07
CA ILE A 86 -10.51 2.73 2.57
C ILE A 86 -9.19 3.41 2.93
N LEU A 87 -8.24 2.61 3.46
CA LEU A 87 -6.84 3.01 3.64
C LEU A 87 -5.95 2.11 2.79
N VAL A 88 -5.07 2.70 1.99
CA VAL A 88 -4.02 1.99 1.26
C VAL A 88 -2.66 2.49 1.74
N ASN A 89 -1.94 1.67 2.47
CA ASN A 89 -0.59 1.95 2.92
C ASN A 89 0.40 1.53 1.82
N CYS A 90 0.81 2.47 0.96
CA CYS A 90 1.72 2.23 -0.16
C CYS A 90 3.08 2.92 0.02
N ALA A 91 3.22 3.88 0.94
CA ALA A 91 4.50 4.52 1.22
C ALA A 91 5.55 3.51 1.67
N GLY A 92 6.75 3.61 1.10
CA GLY A 92 7.84 2.73 1.45
C GLY A 92 9.15 3.11 0.77
N ILE A 93 10.25 2.72 1.41
CA ILE A 93 11.61 2.93 0.92
C ILE A 93 12.40 1.62 1.00
N VAL A 94 13.51 1.55 0.30
CA VAL A 94 14.49 0.48 0.37
C VAL A 94 15.88 1.06 0.53
N ALA A 95 16.67 0.48 1.44
CA ALA A 95 18.10 0.68 1.54
C ALA A 95 18.80 -0.65 1.21
N LEU A 96 19.75 -0.59 0.28
CA LEU A 96 20.44 -1.79 -0.22
C LEU A 96 21.86 -1.82 0.33
N ALA A 97 22.17 -2.88 1.06
CA ALA A 97 23.54 -3.20 1.49
C ALA A 97 23.61 -4.68 1.92
N PRO A 98 24.79 -5.32 1.82
CA PRO A 98 25.04 -6.61 2.47
C PRO A 98 24.70 -6.54 3.94
N ALA A 99 24.20 -7.65 4.51
CA ALA A 99 23.68 -7.66 5.88
C ALA A 99 24.69 -7.21 6.94
N GLU A 100 25.97 -7.52 6.74
CA GLU A 100 27.09 -7.16 7.64
C GLU A 100 27.52 -5.69 7.54
N SER A 101 27.06 -4.96 6.51
CA SER A 101 27.48 -3.57 6.25
C SER A 101 26.32 -2.57 6.24
N LEU A 102 25.06 -3.02 6.35
CA LEU A 102 23.93 -2.11 6.45
C LEU A 102 24.06 -1.25 7.72
N SER A 103 24.00 0.08 7.55
CA SER A 103 24.07 0.99 8.69
C SER A 103 22.82 0.89 9.57
N LEU A 104 22.98 1.11 10.89
CA LEU A 104 21.85 1.17 11.80
C LEU A 104 20.90 2.34 11.46
N GLU A 105 21.43 3.41 10.87
CA GLU A 105 20.63 4.55 10.40
C GLU A 105 19.69 4.12 9.27
N ASP A 106 20.19 3.42 8.23
CA ASP A 106 19.38 2.92 7.11
C ASP A 106 18.39 1.85 7.55
N TRP A 107 18.79 0.98 8.48
CA TRP A 107 17.91 0.03 9.13
C TRP A 107 16.73 0.75 9.80
N ASN A 108 17.01 1.69 10.71
CA ASN A 108 16.00 2.42 11.46
C ASN A 108 15.11 3.25 10.54
N LYS A 109 15.67 3.93 9.55
CA LYS A 109 14.92 4.70 8.56
C LYS A 109 13.97 3.82 7.74
N THR A 110 14.43 2.64 7.30
CA THR A 110 13.59 1.70 6.55
C THR A 110 12.43 1.19 7.41
N LEU A 111 12.68 0.80 8.66
CA LEU A 111 11.62 0.36 9.57
C LEU A 111 10.68 1.50 9.95
N SER A 112 11.19 2.69 10.19
CA SER A 112 10.39 3.87 10.55
C SER A 112 9.36 4.21 9.46
N VAL A 113 9.78 4.23 8.18
CA VAL A 113 8.87 4.52 7.09
C VAL A 113 7.95 3.33 6.78
N ASN A 114 8.52 2.14 6.55
CA ASN A 114 7.77 1.02 6.01
C ASN A 114 6.84 0.39 7.05
N LEU A 115 7.33 0.16 8.28
CA LEU A 115 6.62 -0.57 9.31
C LEU A 115 5.90 0.36 10.29
N THR A 116 6.66 1.25 10.94
CA THR A 116 6.07 2.17 11.93
C THR A 116 5.06 3.10 11.26
N GLY A 117 5.37 3.65 10.08
CA GLY A 117 4.45 4.50 9.33
C GLY A 117 3.17 3.77 8.95
N THR A 118 3.26 2.54 8.45
CA THR A 118 2.07 1.70 8.18
C THR A 118 1.26 1.47 9.46
N PHE A 119 1.92 1.18 10.59
CA PHE A 119 1.23 1.01 11.87
C PHE A 119 0.50 2.28 12.31
N LEU A 120 1.15 3.44 12.26
CA LEU A 120 0.57 4.74 12.65
C LEU A 120 -0.68 5.07 11.83
N LEU A 121 -0.61 4.90 10.50
CA LEU A 121 -1.78 5.12 9.63
C LEU A 121 -2.89 4.11 9.93
N CYS A 122 -2.58 2.83 10.08
CA CYS A 122 -3.57 1.82 10.47
C CYS A 122 -4.23 2.18 11.80
N GLN A 123 -3.46 2.63 12.80
CA GLN A 123 -3.98 3.00 14.11
C GLN A 123 -4.91 4.22 14.03
N GLN A 124 -4.46 5.32 13.41
CA GLN A 124 -5.23 6.56 13.36
C GLN A 124 -6.50 6.41 12.51
N VAL A 125 -6.40 5.86 11.31
CA VAL A 125 -7.55 5.62 10.44
C VAL A 125 -8.43 4.49 10.99
N GLY A 126 -7.82 3.45 11.55
CA GLY A 126 -8.52 2.31 12.16
C GLY A 126 -9.43 2.74 13.32
N GLN A 127 -9.00 3.67 14.19
CA GLN A 127 -9.83 4.22 15.25
C GLN A 127 -11.12 4.86 14.70
N HIS A 128 -11.00 5.66 13.63
CA HIS A 128 -12.15 6.26 12.96
C HIS A 128 -13.07 5.20 12.33
N MET A 129 -12.50 4.21 11.64
CA MET A 129 -13.27 3.11 11.03
C MET A 129 -13.98 2.24 12.08
N LEU A 130 -13.32 1.95 13.20
CA LEU A 130 -13.88 1.15 14.30
C LEU A 130 -15.09 1.84 14.97
N GLN A 131 -15.06 3.16 15.13
CA GLN A 131 -16.22 3.92 15.63
C GLN A 131 -17.41 3.83 14.67
N ARG A 132 -17.16 3.70 13.38
CA ARG A 132 -18.20 3.58 12.34
C ARG A 132 -18.62 2.12 12.08
N GLY A 133 -17.88 1.13 12.61
CA GLY A 133 -18.15 -0.29 12.42
C GLY A 133 -17.96 -0.78 10.99
N GLN A 134 -17.17 -0.08 10.17
CA GLN A 134 -16.86 -0.47 8.78
C GLN A 134 -15.59 0.20 8.26
N GLY A 135 -14.85 -0.52 7.43
CA GLY A 135 -13.65 0.00 6.78
C GLY A 135 -12.82 -1.09 6.13
N LYS A 136 -12.01 -0.71 5.16
CA LYS A 136 -11.07 -1.61 4.48
C LYS A 136 -9.66 -1.05 4.50
N ILE A 137 -8.70 -1.87 4.90
CA ILE A 137 -7.28 -1.50 4.96
C ILE A 137 -6.49 -2.45 4.06
N ILE A 138 -5.68 -1.87 3.18
CA ILE A 138 -4.81 -2.60 2.25
C ILE A 138 -3.38 -2.16 2.52
N ASN A 139 -2.53 -3.09 2.95
CA ASN A 139 -1.13 -2.84 3.24
C ASN A 139 -0.25 -3.34 2.10
N LEU A 140 0.55 -2.47 1.47
CA LEU A 140 1.52 -2.90 0.47
C LEU A 140 2.74 -3.53 1.17
N ALA A 141 2.74 -4.87 1.18
CA ALA A 141 3.87 -5.67 1.54
C ALA A 141 4.84 -5.84 0.34
N SER A 142 5.37 -7.02 0.10
CA SER A 142 6.23 -7.38 -1.03
C SER A 142 6.46 -8.89 -1.05
N GLN A 143 6.82 -9.47 -2.20
CA GLN A 143 7.44 -10.81 -2.25
C GLN A 143 8.64 -10.92 -1.28
N ALA A 144 9.36 -9.82 -1.05
CA ALA A 144 10.47 -9.74 -0.09
C ALA A 144 10.07 -10.00 1.37
N GLY A 145 8.79 -9.97 1.70
CA GLY A 145 8.27 -10.40 3.00
C GLY A 145 8.01 -11.91 3.08
N ILE A 146 8.16 -12.65 1.97
CA ILE A 146 7.91 -14.09 1.86
C ILE A 146 9.20 -14.83 1.57
N VAL A 147 10.03 -14.30 0.68
CA VAL A 147 11.33 -14.88 0.28
C VAL A 147 12.46 -13.91 0.57
N ALA A 148 13.66 -14.44 0.77
CA ALA A 148 14.85 -13.64 0.99
C ALA A 148 15.36 -13.03 -0.32
N LEU A 149 15.77 -11.77 -0.26
CA LEU A 149 16.47 -11.08 -1.34
C LEU A 149 17.83 -10.60 -0.82
N PRO A 150 18.94 -10.87 -1.55
CA PRO A 150 20.25 -10.34 -1.17
C PRO A 150 20.20 -8.82 -1.00
N GLU A 151 20.98 -8.29 -0.07
CA GLU A 151 21.12 -6.85 0.21
C GLU A 151 19.85 -6.14 0.72
N HIS A 152 18.75 -6.85 0.97
CA HIS A 152 17.45 -6.26 1.35
C HIS A 152 17.05 -6.51 2.82
N ILE A 153 17.99 -6.72 3.74
CA ILE A 153 17.67 -7.23 5.09
C ILE A 153 16.62 -6.37 5.83
N ALA A 154 16.76 -5.04 5.86
CA ALA A 154 15.79 -4.15 6.53
C ALA A 154 14.44 -4.13 5.81
N TYR A 155 14.46 -4.13 4.47
CA TYR A 155 13.26 -4.15 3.65
C TYR A 155 12.50 -5.47 3.82
N CYS A 156 13.16 -6.62 3.70
CA CYS A 156 12.55 -7.94 3.92
C CYS A 156 11.93 -8.03 5.31
N ALA A 157 12.66 -7.63 6.35
CA ALA A 157 12.16 -7.62 7.73
C ALA A 157 10.90 -6.75 7.87
N SER A 158 10.91 -5.52 7.31
CA SER A 158 9.76 -4.62 7.36
C SER A 158 8.53 -5.21 6.64
N LYS A 159 8.72 -5.82 5.46
CA LYS A 159 7.62 -6.36 4.65
C LYS A 159 7.06 -7.67 5.24
N ALA A 160 7.88 -8.51 5.84
CA ALA A 160 7.43 -9.68 6.61
C ALA A 160 6.60 -9.26 7.84
N ALA A 161 7.05 -8.23 8.56
CA ALA A 161 6.31 -7.69 9.70
C ALA A 161 4.95 -7.12 9.30
N ILE A 162 4.84 -6.42 8.16
CA ILE A 162 3.56 -5.91 7.62
C ILE A 162 2.58 -7.05 7.35
N ILE A 163 3.03 -8.17 6.76
CA ILE A 163 2.17 -9.33 6.50
C ILE A 163 1.60 -9.87 7.81
N ASN A 164 2.41 -9.99 8.87
CA ASN A 164 1.92 -10.51 10.14
C ASN A 164 1.07 -9.49 10.91
N MET A 165 1.44 -8.20 10.90
CA MET A 165 0.65 -7.11 11.48
C MET A 165 -0.76 -7.05 10.85
N THR A 166 -0.88 -7.24 9.53
CA THR A 166 -2.16 -7.35 8.81
C THR A 166 -3.05 -8.44 9.40
N LYS A 167 -2.50 -9.62 9.72
CA LYS A 167 -3.25 -10.74 10.31
C LYS A 167 -3.74 -10.42 11.72
N VAL A 168 -2.90 -9.80 12.55
CA VAL A 168 -3.28 -9.41 13.91
C VAL A 168 -4.43 -8.40 13.88
N MET A 169 -4.31 -7.34 13.07
CA MET A 169 -5.36 -6.35 12.93
C MET A 169 -6.66 -6.94 12.37
N ALA A 170 -6.58 -7.85 11.40
CA ALA A 170 -7.74 -8.55 10.87
C ALA A 170 -8.45 -9.42 11.92
N LEU A 171 -7.69 -10.08 12.79
CA LEU A 171 -8.24 -10.88 13.89
C LEU A 171 -8.95 -10.01 14.93
N GLU A 172 -8.36 -8.87 15.30
CA GLU A 172 -8.88 -7.98 16.35
C GLU A 172 -10.04 -7.08 15.87
N TRP A 173 -9.98 -6.63 14.62
CA TRP A 173 -10.91 -5.63 14.07
C TRP A 173 -11.96 -6.23 13.13
N GLY A 174 -11.75 -7.46 12.63
CA GLY A 174 -12.72 -8.18 11.82
C GLY A 174 -14.09 -8.34 12.49
N PRO A 175 -14.18 -8.75 13.77
CA PRO A 175 -15.45 -8.81 14.51
C PRO A 175 -16.14 -7.46 14.67
N LYS A 176 -15.42 -6.35 14.43
CA LYS A 176 -15.90 -4.97 14.52
C LYS A 176 -16.20 -4.37 13.13
N GLY A 177 -16.25 -5.18 12.08
CA GLY A 177 -16.67 -4.79 10.74
C GLY A 177 -15.56 -4.31 9.79
N LEU A 178 -14.27 -4.52 10.12
CA LEU A 178 -13.18 -4.12 9.26
C LEU A 178 -12.58 -5.31 8.50
N GLN A 179 -12.18 -5.10 7.23
CA GLN A 179 -11.37 -6.03 6.47
C GLN A 179 -9.97 -5.45 6.28
N ILE A 180 -8.95 -6.20 6.69
CA ILE A 180 -7.56 -5.79 6.60
C ILE A 180 -6.78 -6.85 5.82
N ASN A 181 -6.21 -6.48 4.67
CA ASN A 181 -5.47 -7.39 3.82
C ASN A 181 -4.13 -6.78 3.38
N ALA A 182 -3.24 -7.61 2.90
CA ALA A 182 -1.99 -7.19 2.30
C ALA A 182 -1.93 -7.55 0.81
N ILE A 183 -1.17 -6.78 0.04
CA ILE A 183 -0.75 -7.11 -1.32
C ILE A 183 0.76 -7.24 -1.31
N SER A 184 1.29 -8.32 -1.87
CA SER A 184 2.73 -8.60 -2.01
C SER A 184 3.14 -8.64 -3.47
N PRO A 185 3.50 -7.50 -4.09
CA PRO A 185 3.99 -7.47 -5.45
C PRO A 185 5.41 -8.02 -5.58
N THR A 186 5.74 -8.47 -6.79
CA THR A 186 7.13 -8.55 -7.30
C THR A 186 7.62 -7.16 -7.72
N ILE A 187 8.66 -7.10 -8.56
CA ILE A 187 9.14 -5.88 -9.21
C ILE A 187 8.02 -5.31 -10.08
N VAL A 188 7.73 -4.01 -9.86
CA VAL A 188 6.68 -3.27 -10.58
C VAL A 188 7.33 -2.18 -11.42
N MET A 189 6.91 -2.04 -12.68
CA MET A 189 7.46 -1.14 -13.68
C MET A 189 7.01 0.31 -13.49
N THR A 190 7.18 0.82 -12.27
CA THR A 190 7.15 2.26 -11.98
C THR A 190 8.36 2.95 -12.61
N ASP A 191 8.37 4.29 -12.68
CA ASP A 191 9.55 5.02 -13.20
C ASP A 191 10.83 4.69 -12.42
N LEU A 192 10.72 4.42 -11.12
CA LEU A 192 11.83 3.95 -10.30
C LEU A 192 12.22 2.51 -10.67
N GLY A 193 11.25 1.64 -10.86
CA GLY A 193 11.44 0.25 -11.25
C GLY A 193 12.13 0.12 -12.61
N LYS A 194 11.70 0.92 -13.60
CA LYS A 194 12.31 0.98 -14.93
C LYS A 194 13.80 1.28 -14.85
N LYS A 195 14.17 2.33 -14.08
CA LYS A 195 15.59 2.73 -13.90
C LYS A 195 16.41 1.67 -13.16
N ALA A 196 15.84 1.05 -12.11
CA ALA A 196 16.55 0.08 -11.27
C ALA A 196 16.82 -1.25 -11.98
N TRP A 197 15.97 -1.63 -12.96
CA TRP A 197 15.98 -2.93 -13.61
C TRP A 197 16.22 -2.84 -15.13
N GLU A 198 16.88 -1.78 -15.59
CA GLU A 198 17.28 -1.62 -16.98
C GLU A 198 18.43 -2.58 -17.33
N GLY A 199 18.42 -3.09 -18.57
CA GLY A 199 19.49 -3.90 -19.13
C GLY A 199 19.51 -5.35 -18.66
N GLU A 200 20.70 -5.97 -18.71
CA GLU A 200 20.91 -7.41 -18.51
C GLU A 200 20.43 -7.91 -17.13
N LYS A 201 20.61 -7.13 -16.07
CA LYS A 201 20.15 -7.47 -14.73
C LYS A 201 18.62 -7.66 -14.70
N GLY A 202 17.88 -6.82 -15.42
CA GLY A 202 16.44 -6.95 -15.53
C GLY A 202 16.02 -8.20 -16.29
N GLU A 203 16.69 -8.53 -17.40
CA GLU A 203 16.40 -9.73 -18.17
C GLU A 203 16.69 -11.01 -17.38
N GLN A 204 17.80 -11.05 -16.64
CA GLN A 204 18.13 -12.17 -15.74
C GLN A 204 17.05 -12.34 -14.65
N MET A 205 16.55 -11.25 -14.08
CA MET A 205 15.51 -11.32 -13.07
C MET A 205 14.15 -11.75 -13.66
N LYS A 206 13.78 -11.26 -14.83
CA LYS A 206 12.57 -11.74 -15.57
C LYS A 206 12.64 -13.23 -15.85
N ALA A 207 13.83 -13.76 -16.17
CA ALA A 207 14.03 -15.18 -16.42
C ALA A 207 13.75 -16.06 -15.18
N GLN A 208 13.83 -15.49 -13.97
CA GLN A 208 13.50 -16.18 -12.73
C GLN A 208 11.99 -16.14 -12.40
N ILE A 209 11.21 -15.25 -13.03
CA ILE A 209 9.77 -15.15 -12.83
C ILE A 209 9.06 -16.09 -13.82
N PRO A 210 8.21 -17.02 -13.40
CA PRO A 210 7.46 -17.88 -14.32
C PRO A 210 6.68 -17.13 -15.41
N ALA A 211 6.10 -15.98 -15.09
CA ALA A 211 5.41 -15.13 -16.07
C ALA A 211 6.35 -14.41 -17.04
N ARG A 212 7.70 -14.49 -16.86
CA ARG A 212 8.75 -13.93 -17.73
C ARG A 212 8.69 -12.41 -17.93
N ARG A 213 8.06 -11.70 -17.03
CA ARG A 213 7.98 -10.23 -17.02
C ARG A 213 7.85 -9.68 -15.60
N PHE A 214 8.03 -8.39 -15.47
CA PHE A 214 7.65 -7.64 -14.27
C PHE A 214 6.18 -7.27 -14.30
N ALA A 215 5.64 -6.90 -13.15
CA ALA A 215 4.27 -6.42 -13.04
C ALA A 215 4.18 -4.94 -13.47
N GLU A 216 3.04 -4.56 -14.02
CA GLU A 216 2.70 -3.16 -14.26
C GLU A 216 1.94 -2.57 -13.06
N PRO A 217 2.06 -1.25 -12.79
CA PRO A 217 1.36 -0.60 -11.67
C PRO A 217 -0.14 -0.85 -11.67
N GLU A 218 -0.75 -0.92 -12.85
CA GLU A 218 -2.19 -1.14 -13.05
C GLU A 218 -2.63 -2.54 -12.57
N GLU A 219 -1.76 -3.55 -12.63
CA GLU A 219 -2.07 -4.90 -12.14
C GLU A 219 -2.19 -4.90 -10.60
N ILE A 220 -1.36 -4.10 -9.93
CA ILE A 220 -1.44 -3.93 -8.48
C ILE A 220 -2.66 -3.08 -8.11
N ALA A 221 -2.95 -2.04 -8.89
CA ALA A 221 -4.12 -1.21 -8.70
C ALA A 221 -5.44 -1.99 -8.86
N ALA A 222 -5.53 -2.89 -9.85
CA ALA A 222 -6.70 -3.76 -10.05
C ALA A 222 -6.94 -4.67 -8.82
N ALA A 223 -5.89 -5.23 -8.24
CA ALA A 223 -6.00 -6.03 -7.02
C ALA A 223 -6.41 -5.17 -5.82
N ALA A 224 -5.91 -3.93 -5.72
CA ALA A 224 -6.34 -3.00 -4.69
C ALA A 224 -7.84 -2.65 -4.82
N VAL A 225 -8.35 -2.42 -6.04
CA VAL A 225 -9.79 -2.24 -6.30
C VAL A 225 -10.58 -3.46 -5.85
N PHE A 226 -10.14 -4.67 -6.20
CA PHE A 226 -10.79 -5.90 -5.76
C PHE A 226 -10.90 -5.95 -4.22
N LEU A 227 -9.79 -5.80 -3.51
CA LEU A 227 -9.77 -5.85 -2.04
C LEU A 227 -10.56 -4.70 -1.38
N ALA A 228 -10.66 -3.54 -2.03
CA ALA A 228 -11.41 -2.38 -1.57
C ALA A 228 -12.92 -2.51 -1.81
N SER A 229 -13.36 -3.32 -2.77
CA SER A 229 -14.75 -3.48 -3.18
C SER A 229 -15.53 -4.48 -2.32
N ALA A 230 -16.85 -4.52 -2.51
CA ALA A 230 -17.73 -5.52 -1.88
C ALA A 230 -17.41 -6.96 -2.30
N ALA A 231 -16.75 -7.16 -3.44
CA ALA A 231 -16.34 -8.48 -3.92
C ALA A 231 -15.36 -9.20 -2.97
N ALA A 232 -14.69 -8.46 -2.08
CA ALA A 232 -13.71 -8.98 -1.12
C ALA A 232 -14.20 -8.96 0.35
N ASP A 233 -15.50 -8.84 0.63
CA ASP A 233 -16.02 -8.71 2.00
C ASP A 233 -15.72 -9.93 2.89
N MET A 234 -15.53 -11.12 2.32
CA MET A 234 -15.13 -12.33 3.04
C MET A 234 -13.62 -12.58 3.06
N ILE A 235 -12.82 -11.67 2.49
CA ILE A 235 -11.36 -11.78 2.50
C ILE A 235 -10.82 -10.89 3.62
N ASN A 236 -10.23 -11.51 4.65
CA ASN A 236 -9.70 -10.81 5.81
C ASN A 236 -8.43 -11.49 6.33
N GLY A 237 -7.37 -10.73 6.62
CA GLY A 237 -6.07 -11.23 7.05
C GLY A 237 -5.25 -11.90 5.95
N HIS A 238 -5.67 -11.77 4.67
CA HIS A 238 -5.01 -12.40 3.54
C HIS A 238 -3.82 -11.57 3.03
N ASN A 239 -2.79 -12.28 2.54
CA ASN A 239 -1.69 -11.70 1.79
C ASN A 239 -1.81 -12.11 0.33
N LEU A 240 -2.32 -11.22 -0.52
CA LEU A 240 -2.48 -11.45 -1.95
C LEU A 240 -1.16 -11.25 -2.67
N VAL A 241 -0.54 -12.33 -3.11
CA VAL A 241 0.74 -12.30 -3.83
C VAL A 241 0.50 -12.02 -5.31
N ILE A 242 1.23 -11.04 -5.86
CA ILE A 242 1.15 -10.64 -7.27
C ILE A 242 2.58 -10.59 -7.82
N ASP A 243 3.13 -11.75 -8.12
CA ASP A 243 4.56 -11.92 -8.40
C ASP A 243 4.88 -12.75 -9.64
N GLY A 244 3.87 -13.07 -10.45
CA GLY A 244 4.05 -13.89 -11.64
C GLY A 244 4.55 -15.31 -11.36
N GLY A 245 4.40 -15.78 -10.11
CA GLY A 245 4.83 -17.10 -9.67
C GLY A 245 6.26 -17.15 -9.10
N TYR A 246 6.88 -16.01 -8.81
CA TYR A 246 8.26 -15.98 -8.32
C TYR A 246 8.44 -16.74 -6.99
N THR A 247 7.50 -16.63 -6.07
CA THR A 247 7.63 -17.19 -4.70
C THR A 247 7.21 -18.65 -4.56
N ILE A 248 6.72 -19.29 -5.61
CA ILE A 248 6.25 -20.71 -5.58
C ILE A 248 7.27 -21.71 -6.11
N GLN A 249 8.45 -21.28 -6.48
CA GLN A 249 9.53 -22.12 -7.02
C GLN A 249 10.66 -22.35 -6.02
#